data_b630272a49e7249833b904654e64b245
#
_entry.id   b630272a49e7249833b904654e64b245
#
_cell.length_a   1.000
_cell.length_b   1.000
_cell.length_c   1.000
_cell.angle_alpha   90.00
_cell.angle_beta   90.00
_cell.angle_gamma   90.00
#
_symmetry.space_group_name_H-M   'P 1'
#
loop_
_entity.id
_entity.type
_entity.pdbx_description
1 polymer ?
#
loop_
_entity_poly.entity_id
_entity_poly.type
_entity_poly.pdbx_seq_one_letter_code
_entity_poly.pdbx_strand_id
1 'polypeptide(L)'
;MSELVIGGRTFRSRLFVGTGKFSSNELMARAIAASESEMVTVAMKRIDMNNPQDDMLVHVRRPEIQLLPNTSGVRDAEEAVLAAQLAREAFGTNFIKLEIHPDPKYLLPDPVETLKATEQLAKMGFVVLPYIQADPVLCKRLEEAGAATVMPLAAPIGTNKGLVTRDLLAIIIEQSNVPVLSLIHISEPTRPISIS
;
A
#
# COMPACT_ATOMS: atom_id res chain seq x y z
N MET A 1 12.61 -16.92 13.00
CA MET A 1 12.31 -15.61 12.37
C MET A 1 11.51 -14.79 13.37
N SER A 2 11.80 -13.51 13.52
CA SER A 2 10.99 -12.62 14.38
C SER A 2 9.58 -12.49 13.80
N GLU A 3 8.58 -12.38 14.67
CA GLU A 3 7.21 -12.09 14.28
C GLU A 3 7.12 -10.74 13.56
N LEU A 4 6.25 -10.64 12.56
CA LEU A 4 5.94 -9.36 11.89
C LEU A 4 4.70 -8.77 12.58
N VAL A 5 4.88 -7.64 13.25
CA VAL A 5 3.78 -6.92 13.90
C VAL A 5 3.59 -5.56 13.24
N ILE A 6 2.36 -5.27 12.80
CA ILE A 6 1.99 -3.97 12.22
C ILE A 6 0.66 -3.53 12.86
N GLY A 7 0.63 -2.33 13.43
CA GLY A 7 -0.57 -1.78 14.07
C GLY A 7 -1.17 -2.68 15.17
N GLY A 8 -0.31 -3.40 15.89
CA GLY A 8 -0.73 -4.34 16.95
C GLY A 8 -1.23 -5.70 16.45
N ARG A 9 -1.29 -5.93 15.14
CA ARG A 9 -1.63 -7.23 14.55
C ARG A 9 -0.37 -8.00 14.15
N THR A 10 -0.30 -9.28 14.55
CA THR A 10 0.78 -10.21 14.17
C THR A 10 0.46 -10.89 12.84
N PHE A 11 1.45 -10.95 11.95
CA PHE A 11 1.38 -11.61 10.65
C PHE A 11 2.44 -12.72 10.58
N ARG A 12 2.03 -13.90 10.11
CA ARG A 12 2.93 -15.02 9.83
C ARG A 12 3.54 -14.89 8.44
N SER A 13 2.73 -14.43 7.47
CA SER A 13 3.19 -14.18 6.11
C SER A 13 3.89 -12.82 6.01
N ARG A 14 5.04 -12.78 5.32
CA ARG A 14 5.73 -11.54 4.97
C ARG A 14 5.41 -11.10 3.53
N LEU A 15 4.53 -11.83 2.83
CA LEU A 15 4.05 -11.50 1.52
C LEU A 15 2.70 -10.80 1.61
N PHE A 16 2.60 -9.61 1.04
CA PHE A 16 1.36 -8.88 0.86
C PHE A 16 1.02 -8.86 -0.62
N VAL A 17 -0.25 -9.11 -0.94
CA VAL A 17 -0.71 -9.17 -2.33
C VAL A 17 -1.78 -8.11 -2.58
N GLY A 18 -1.98 -7.79 -3.85
CA GLY A 18 -3.02 -6.86 -4.29
C GLY A 18 -4.13 -7.57 -5.06
N THR A 19 -5.25 -6.90 -5.22
CA THR A 19 -6.43 -7.38 -5.96
C THR A 19 -6.41 -6.99 -7.44
N GLY A 20 -5.31 -6.39 -7.92
CA GLY A 20 -5.25 -5.82 -9.26
C GLY A 20 -5.03 -6.82 -10.39
N LYS A 21 -5.75 -6.61 -11.52
CA LYS A 21 -5.48 -7.21 -12.84
C LYS A 21 -5.65 -8.73 -12.95
N PHE A 22 -6.46 -9.33 -12.13
CA PHE A 22 -6.94 -10.69 -12.35
C PHE A 22 -8.05 -10.68 -13.41
N SER A 23 -8.16 -11.76 -14.18
CA SER A 23 -9.20 -11.92 -15.20
C SER A 23 -10.58 -12.21 -14.61
N SER A 24 -10.64 -12.69 -13.37
CA SER A 24 -11.88 -12.86 -12.60
C SER A 24 -11.64 -12.77 -11.10
N ASN A 25 -12.70 -12.52 -10.32
CA ASN A 25 -12.64 -12.48 -8.87
C ASN A 25 -12.36 -13.86 -8.25
N GLU A 26 -12.82 -14.95 -8.90
CA GLU A 26 -12.52 -16.33 -8.47
C GLU A 26 -11.01 -16.63 -8.64
N LEU A 27 -10.40 -16.23 -9.76
CA LEU A 27 -8.97 -16.43 -9.97
C LEU A 27 -8.15 -15.61 -8.97
N MET A 28 -8.56 -14.37 -8.69
CA MET A 28 -7.97 -13.53 -7.65
C MET A 28 -8.05 -14.22 -6.28
N ALA A 29 -9.23 -14.71 -5.88
CA ALA A 29 -9.42 -15.40 -4.60
C ALA A 29 -8.55 -16.66 -4.46
N ARG A 30 -8.41 -17.42 -5.55
CA ARG A 30 -7.53 -18.61 -5.59
C ARG A 30 -6.05 -18.21 -5.46
N ALA A 31 -5.62 -17.15 -6.14
CA ALA A 31 -4.25 -16.67 -6.06
C ALA A 31 -3.92 -16.14 -4.64
N ILE A 32 -4.82 -15.39 -4.02
CA ILE A 32 -4.68 -14.93 -2.64
C ILE A 32 -4.58 -16.11 -1.68
N ALA A 33 -5.45 -17.11 -1.82
CA ALA A 33 -5.40 -18.30 -0.99
C ALA A 33 -4.08 -19.09 -1.15
N ALA A 34 -3.62 -19.25 -2.39
CA ALA A 34 -2.38 -19.97 -2.69
C ALA A 34 -1.12 -19.21 -2.22
N SER A 35 -1.18 -17.89 -2.08
CA SER A 35 -0.09 -17.06 -1.60
C SER A 35 0.11 -17.11 -0.08
N GLU A 36 -0.89 -17.62 0.66
CA GLU A 36 -0.95 -17.59 2.13
C GLU A 36 -0.75 -16.18 2.72
N SER A 37 -1.03 -15.14 1.93
CA SER A 37 -0.93 -13.75 2.36
C SER A 37 -2.05 -13.42 3.34
N GLU A 38 -1.68 -12.80 4.46
CA GLU A 38 -2.62 -12.38 5.51
C GLU A 38 -2.96 -10.88 5.40
N MET A 39 -2.35 -10.15 4.44
CA MET A 39 -2.70 -8.75 4.14
C MET A 39 -2.90 -8.57 2.64
N VAL A 40 -4.04 -7.99 2.27
CA VAL A 40 -4.44 -7.80 0.87
C VAL A 40 -4.76 -6.34 0.60
N THR A 41 -4.04 -5.76 -0.36
CA THR A 41 -4.26 -4.37 -0.79
C THR A 41 -5.45 -4.28 -1.73
N VAL A 42 -6.35 -3.33 -1.44
CA VAL A 42 -7.57 -3.08 -2.19
C VAL A 42 -7.59 -1.63 -2.67
N ALA A 43 -7.77 -1.43 -3.98
CA ALA A 43 -7.90 -0.08 -4.54
C ALA A 43 -9.37 0.37 -4.46
N MET A 44 -9.63 1.46 -3.73
CA MET A 44 -10.98 2.02 -3.58
C MET A 44 -11.67 2.33 -4.91
N LYS A 45 -10.91 2.86 -5.88
CA LYS A 45 -11.44 3.19 -7.21
C LYS A 45 -11.95 1.99 -8.03
N ARG A 46 -11.66 0.77 -7.60
CA ARG A 46 -12.08 -0.46 -8.28
C ARG A 46 -13.33 -1.07 -7.71
N ILE A 47 -13.84 -0.53 -6.60
CA ILE A 47 -15.05 -1.03 -5.97
C ILE A 47 -16.18 -0.08 -6.34
N ASP A 48 -17.13 -0.59 -7.08
CA ASP A 48 -18.38 0.11 -7.31
C ASP A 48 -19.38 -0.26 -6.20
N MET A 49 -19.39 0.57 -5.15
CA MET A 49 -20.31 0.41 -4.01
C MET A 49 -21.80 0.45 -4.42
N ASN A 50 -22.11 0.97 -5.61
CA ASN A 50 -23.47 1.05 -6.14
C ASN A 50 -23.81 -0.12 -7.07
N ASN A 51 -22.83 -0.95 -7.42
CA ASN A 51 -23.05 -2.11 -8.26
C ASN A 51 -23.27 -3.38 -7.40
N PRO A 52 -24.50 -3.87 -7.30
CA PRO A 52 -24.78 -5.10 -6.51
C PRO A 52 -24.10 -6.35 -7.10
N GLN A 53 -23.56 -6.28 -8.30
CA GLN A 53 -22.83 -7.37 -8.96
C GLN A 53 -21.31 -7.28 -8.73
N ASP A 54 -20.82 -6.20 -8.10
CA ASP A 54 -19.41 -6.14 -7.69
C ASP A 54 -19.21 -6.98 -6.42
N ASP A 55 -18.83 -8.22 -6.64
CA ASP A 55 -18.59 -9.22 -5.58
C ASP A 55 -17.12 -9.29 -5.13
N MET A 56 -16.24 -8.39 -5.60
CA MET A 56 -14.81 -8.43 -5.27
C MET A 56 -14.57 -8.52 -3.76
N LEU A 57 -15.31 -7.74 -2.96
CA LEU A 57 -15.18 -7.75 -1.50
C LEU A 57 -15.58 -9.08 -0.87
N VAL A 58 -16.55 -9.79 -1.44
CA VAL A 58 -16.97 -11.11 -0.96
C VAL A 58 -15.82 -12.10 -1.06
N HIS A 59 -15.01 -11.99 -2.10
CA HIS A 59 -13.87 -12.88 -2.34
C HIS A 59 -12.65 -12.59 -1.45
N VAL A 60 -12.51 -11.38 -0.92
CA VAL A 60 -11.33 -10.97 -0.11
C VAL A 60 -11.66 -10.77 1.38
N ARG A 61 -12.93 -10.58 1.76
CA ARG A 61 -13.34 -10.48 3.17
C ARG A 61 -13.34 -11.85 3.83
N ARG A 62 -12.21 -12.17 4.47
CA ARG A 62 -12.03 -13.38 5.26
C ARG A 62 -11.45 -13.00 6.62
N PRO A 63 -11.77 -13.73 7.71
CA PRO A 63 -11.30 -13.40 9.06
C PRO A 63 -9.78 -13.36 9.19
N GLU A 64 -9.08 -14.19 8.43
CA GLU A 64 -7.62 -14.28 8.41
C GLU A 64 -6.97 -13.13 7.64
N ILE A 65 -7.68 -12.45 6.73
CA ILE A 65 -7.14 -11.41 5.85
C ILE A 65 -7.35 -10.03 6.47
N GLN A 66 -6.27 -9.28 6.61
CA GLN A 66 -6.29 -7.85 6.85
C GLN A 66 -6.44 -7.12 5.52
N LEU A 67 -7.56 -6.42 5.34
CA LEU A 67 -7.70 -5.52 4.19
C LEU A 67 -6.85 -4.28 4.39
N LEU A 68 -6.16 -3.88 3.33
CA LEU A 68 -5.34 -2.70 3.25
C LEU A 68 -5.81 -1.81 2.10
N PRO A 69 -6.86 -0.99 2.32
CA PRO A 69 -7.27 -0.02 1.31
C PRO A 69 -6.16 0.96 0.97
N ASN A 70 -6.08 1.41 -0.29
CA ASN A 70 -5.13 2.42 -0.70
C ASN A 70 -5.81 3.71 -1.16
N THR A 71 -5.09 4.83 -1.06
CA THR A 71 -5.53 6.15 -1.50
C THR A 71 -5.08 6.48 -2.93
N SER A 72 -4.75 5.47 -3.74
CA SER A 72 -4.22 5.65 -5.10
C SER A 72 -5.07 6.60 -5.95
N GLY A 73 -4.40 7.58 -6.54
CA GLY A 73 -5.00 8.57 -7.43
C GLY A 73 -5.38 9.88 -6.77
N VAL A 74 -5.08 10.06 -5.48
CA VAL A 74 -5.11 11.37 -4.82
C VAL A 74 -3.84 12.15 -5.14
N ARG A 75 -3.90 13.48 -5.02
CA ARG A 75 -2.82 14.39 -5.45
C ARG A 75 -2.16 15.15 -4.31
N ASP A 76 -2.85 15.24 -3.17
CA ASP A 76 -2.39 15.95 -1.98
C ASP A 76 -2.85 15.28 -0.68
N ALA A 77 -2.44 15.85 0.45
CA ALA A 77 -2.74 15.31 1.77
C ALA A 77 -4.22 15.42 2.13
N GLU A 78 -4.91 16.47 1.71
CA GLU A 78 -6.32 16.68 2.02
C GLU A 78 -7.19 15.63 1.32
N GLU A 79 -6.96 15.40 0.02
CA GLU A 79 -7.62 14.33 -0.73
C GLU A 79 -7.31 12.95 -0.11
N ALA A 80 -6.06 12.74 0.35
CA ALA A 80 -5.65 11.47 0.96
C ALA A 80 -6.35 11.20 2.29
N VAL A 81 -6.47 12.22 3.15
CA VAL A 81 -7.17 12.10 4.43
C VAL A 81 -8.66 11.80 4.22
N LEU A 82 -9.31 12.50 3.29
CA LEU A 82 -10.70 12.23 2.94
C LEU A 82 -10.89 10.81 2.41
N ALA A 83 -10.03 10.38 1.48
CA ALA A 83 -10.07 9.03 0.93
C ALA A 83 -9.88 7.96 2.01
N ALA A 84 -8.96 8.19 2.97
CA ALA A 84 -8.74 7.26 4.08
C ALA A 84 -9.96 7.15 5.00
N GLN A 85 -10.64 8.26 5.30
CA GLN A 85 -11.88 8.25 6.10
C GLN A 85 -12.99 7.45 5.40
N LEU A 86 -13.19 7.69 4.10
CA LEU A 86 -14.15 6.92 3.29
C LEU A 86 -13.78 5.43 3.26
N ALA A 87 -12.49 5.10 3.15
CA ALA A 87 -12.01 3.73 3.19
C ALA A 87 -12.32 3.06 4.54
N ARG A 88 -12.11 3.75 5.66
CA ARG A 88 -12.42 3.24 7.00
C ARG A 88 -13.88 2.85 7.13
N GLU A 89 -14.78 3.70 6.67
CA GLU A 89 -16.24 3.43 6.67
C GLU A 89 -16.59 2.23 5.76
N ALA A 90 -16.05 2.22 4.53
CA ALA A 90 -16.39 1.21 3.53
C ALA A 90 -15.87 -0.19 3.88
N PHE A 91 -14.66 -0.27 4.45
CA PHE A 91 -13.96 -1.55 4.69
C PHE A 91 -13.97 -1.98 6.17
N GLY A 92 -14.32 -1.10 7.09
CA GLY A 92 -14.32 -1.39 8.54
C GLY A 92 -12.91 -1.62 9.08
N THR A 93 -11.90 -0.91 8.57
CA THR A 93 -10.50 -1.05 8.99
C THR A 93 -9.80 0.28 9.15
N ASN A 94 -8.91 0.38 10.13
CA ASN A 94 -8.03 1.55 10.31
C ASN A 94 -6.72 1.43 9.52
N PHE A 95 -6.44 0.29 8.89
CA PHE A 95 -5.25 0.13 8.05
C PHE A 95 -5.44 0.90 6.75
N ILE A 96 -4.41 1.65 6.35
CA ILE A 96 -4.42 2.42 5.10
C ILE A 96 -3.05 2.41 4.44
N LYS A 97 -3.00 2.04 3.18
CA LYS A 97 -1.82 2.25 2.33
C LYS A 97 -1.93 3.66 1.74
N LEU A 98 -1.11 4.55 2.26
CA LEU A 98 -1.10 5.94 1.85
C LEU A 98 -0.28 6.10 0.57
N GLU A 99 -0.93 6.49 -0.49
CA GLU A 99 -0.33 6.77 -1.81
C GLU A 99 -0.79 8.14 -2.29
N ILE A 100 0.13 9.06 -2.54
CA ILE A 100 -0.14 10.38 -3.10
C ILE A 100 0.72 10.54 -4.34
N HIS A 101 0.09 10.53 -5.51
CA HIS A 101 0.77 10.63 -6.80
C HIS A 101 0.25 11.85 -7.57
N PRO A 102 0.95 12.99 -7.53
CA PRO A 102 0.52 14.17 -8.28
C PRO A 102 0.59 13.95 -9.80
N ASP A 103 1.49 13.08 -10.25
CA ASP A 103 1.61 12.69 -11.66
C ASP A 103 1.10 11.26 -11.88
N PRO A 104 -0.06 11.10 -12.56
CA PRO A 104 -0.65 9.78 -12.80
C PRO A 104 0.13 8.94 -13.83
N LYS A 105 1.07 9.55 -14.57
CA LYS A 105 1.87 8.84 -15.57
C LYS A 105 2.98 8.01 -14.93
N TYR A 106 3.71 8.59 -13.99
CA TYR A 106 4.87 7.94 -13.37
C TYR A 106 4.58 7.29 -12.04
N LEU A 107 3.49 7.68 -11.38
CA LEU A 107 3.04 7.15 -10.07
C LEU A 107 4.12 7.28 -8.98
N LEU A 108 4.95 8.34 -9.09
CA LEU A 108 5.95 8.64 -8.08
C LEU A 108 5.29 9.37 -6.90
N PRO A 109 5.62 8.97 -5.68
CA PRO A 109 5.00 9.54 -4.50
C PRO A 109 5.52 10.95 -4.20
N ASP A 110 4.64 11.84 -3.75
CA ASP A 110 4.99 13.16 -3.24
C ASP A 110 5.48 13.04 -1.78
N PRO A 111 6.73 13.38 -1.46
CA PRO A 111 7.28 13.22 -0.12
C PRO A 111 6.68 14.19 0.91
N VAL A 112 6.35 15.42 0.49
CA VAL A 112 5.86 16.48 1.37
C VAL A 112 4.41 16.20 1.78
N GLU A 113 3.56 15.96 0.80
CA GLU A 113 2.16 15.66 1.03
C GLU A 113 1.98 14.31 1.75
N THR A 114 2.84 13.31 1.47
CA THR A 114 2.82 12.02 2.18
C THR A 114 3.17 12.18 3.65
N LEU A 115 4.19 12.99 4.00
CA LEU A 115 4.54 13.25 5.40
C LEU A 115 3.40 13.96 6.13
N LYS A 116 2.83 15.00 5.54
CA LYS A 116 1.70 15.78 6.07
C LYS A 116 0.46 14.90 6.30
N ALA A 117 0.11 14.06 5.33
CA ALA A 117 -1.03 13.15 5.46
C ALA A 117 -0.78 12.07 6.52
N THR A 118 0.45 11.52 6.60
CA THR A 118 0.82 10.53 7.62
C THR A 118 0.60 11.06 9.02
N GLU A 119 1.07 12.28 9.32
CA GLU A 119 0.89 12.90 10.63
C GLU A 119 -0.58 13.09 10.99
N GLN A 120 -1.40 13.52 10.04
CA GLN A 120 -2.84 13.71 10.26
C GLN A 120 -3.55 12.37 10.49
N LEU A 121 -3.31 11.39 9.64
CA LEU A 121 -3.94 10.08 9.72
C LEU A 121 -3.54 9.31 10.98
N ALA A 122 -2.26 9.38 11.39
CA ALA A 122 -1.80 8.77 12.64
C ALA A 122 -2.52 9.36 13.86
N LYS A 123 -2.68 10.69 13.93
CA LYS A 123 -3.45 11.38 14.97
C LYS A 123 -4.94 10.98 14.99
N MET A 124 -5.48 10.57 13.83
CA MET A 124 -6.85 10.08 13.69
C MET A 124 -7.02 8.59 14.00
N GLY A 125 -5.94 7.91 14.43
CA GLY A 125 -5.93 6.50 14.81
C GLY A 125 -5.82 5.52 13.65
N PHE A 126 -5.37 5.96 12.48
CA PHE A 126 -5.07 5.05 11.38
C PHE A 126 -3.74 4.34 11.59
N VAL A 127 -3.67 3.09 11.13
CA VAL A 127 -2.43 2.34 10.93
C VAL A 127 -1.92 2.68 9.53
N VAL A 128 -1.00 3.63 9.45
CA VAL A 128 -0.57 4.24 8.18
C VAL A 128 0.64 3.49 7.63
N LEU A 129 0.53 3.03 6.38
CA LEU A 129 1.59 2.40 5.60
C LEU A 129 1.91 3.30 4.39
N PRO A 130 2.81 4.29 4.52
CA PRO A 130 3.07 5.27 3.47
C PRO A 130 3.97 4.71 2.38
N TYR A 131 3.54 4.84 1.11
CA TYR A 131 4.34 4.57 -0.08
C TYR A 131 5.20 5.79 -0.42
N ILE A 132 6.50 5.59 -0.55
CA ILE A 132 7.49 6.66 -0.69
C ILE A 132 8.64 6.28 -1.62
N GLN A 133 9.44 7.27 -2.02
CA GLN A 133 10.77 7.06 -2.57
C GLN A 133 11.66 6.37 -1.52
N ALA A 134 12.72 5.68 -1.98
CA ALA A 134 13.71 5.09 -1.07
C ALA A 134 14.64 6.19 -0.51
N ASP A 135 14.10 6.99 0.39
CA ASP A 135 14.78 8.08 1.08
C ASP A 135 14.89 7.78 2.58
N PRO A 136 16.10 7.47 3.11
CA PRO A 136 16.29 7.15 4.52
C PRO A 136 15.87 8.28 5.48
N VAL A 137 16.07 9.55 5.09
CA VAL A 137 15.71 10.71 5.92
C VAL A 137 14.19 10.85 6.01
N LEU A 138 13.50 10.70 4.89
CA LEU A 138 12.05 10.73 4.86
C LEU A 138 11.45 9.56 5.67
N CYS A 139 12.02 8.34 5.55
CA CYS A 139 11.58 7.20 6.33
C CYS A 139 11.61 7.51 7.83
N LYS A 140 12.68 8.13 8.31
CA LYS A 140 12.81 8.52 9.72
C LYS A 140 11.76 9.53 10.16
N ARG A 141 11.52 10.54 9.33
CA ARG A 141 10.46 11.54 9.60
C ARG A 141 9.07 10.93 9.63
N LEU A 142 8.81 9.94 8.77
CA LEU A 142 7.53 9.22 8.76
C LEU A 142 7.32 8.37 10.01
N GLU A 143 8.37 7.70 10.52
CA GLU A 143 8.32 7.01 11.81
C GLU A 143 7.95 8.00 12.93
N GLU A 144 8.62 9.15 12.99
CA GLU A 144 8.37 10.22 13.98
C GLU A 144 6.96 10.80 13.85
N ALA A 145 6.40 10.86 12.63
CA ALA A 145 5.03 11.26 12.37
C ALA A 145 3.97 10.21 12.75
N GLY A 146 4.40 8.98 13.13
CA GLY A 146 3.52 7.92 13.59
C GLY A 146 3.14 6.87 12.52
N ALA A 147 3.93 6.75 11.45
CA ALA A 147 3.75 5.67 10.49
C ALA A 147 3.95 4.29 11.15
N ALA A 148 3.09 3.35 10.85
CA ALA A 148 3.19 1.98 11.38
C ALA A 148 4.24 1.14 10.64
N THR A 149 4.58 1.53 9.43
CA THR A 149 5.63 0.95 8.59
C THR A 149 6.21 2.06 7.70
N VAL A 150 7.32 1.79 7.02
CA VAL A 150 7.74 2.57 5.85
C VAL A 150 7.75 1.68 4.62
N MET A 151 7.30 2.21 3.48
CA MET A 151 7.09 1.44 2.25
C MET A 151 7.87 2.06 1.07
N PRO A 152 9.22 1.99 1.12
CA PRO A 152 10.05 2.53 0.05
C PRO A 152 9.94 1.71 -1.23
N LEU A 153 9.84 2.40 -2.37
CA LEU A 153 9.84 1.74 -3.68
C LEU A 153 11.21 1.11 -4.00
N ALA A 154 11.18 -0.09 -4.57
CA ALA A 154 12.36 -0.75 -5.11
C ALA A 154 12.70 -0.28 -6.52
N ALA A 155 11.69 0.01 -7.32
CA ALA A 155 11.75 0.63 -8.65
C ALA A 155 10.42 1.36 -8.93
N PRO A 156 10.38 2.34 -9.84
CA PRO A 156 9.12 2.97 -10.22
C PRO A 156 8.10 1.95 -10.74
N ILE A 157 6.83 2.15 -10.38
CA ILE A 157 5.73 1.25 -10.73
C ILE A 157 5.67 1.01 -12.25
N GLY A 158 5.49 -0.24 -12.65
CA GLY A 158 5.34 -0.64 -14.05
C GLY A 158 6.64 -0.69 -14.87
N THR A 159 7.81 -0.51 -14.25
CA THR A 159 9.10 -0.50 -14.99
C THR A 159 9.78 -1.86 -15.09
N ASN A 160 9.38 -2.84 -14.27
CA ASN A 160 9.98 -4.18 -14.20
C ASN A 160 11.52 -4.17 -14.04
N LYS A 161 12.06 -3.19 -13.32
CA LYS A 161 13.51 -3.01 -13.14
C LYS A 161 14.08 -3.74 -11.91
N GLY A 162 13.26 -4.46 -11.18
CA GLY A 162 13.70 -5.16 -9.97
C GLY A 162 14.08 -4.23 -8.83
N LEU A 163 15.17 -4.52 -8.14
CA LEU A 163 15.58 -3.83 -6.92
C LEU A 163 16.68 -2.79 -7.22
N VAL A 164 16.33 -1.68 -7.88
CA VAL A 164 17.29 -0.61 -8.23
C VAL A 164 17.69 0.26 -7.05
N THR A 165 16.91 0.29 -5.97
CA THR A 165 17.18 1.09 -4.76
C THR A 165 17.82 0.29 -3.64
N ARG A 166 18.50 -0.83 -3.95
CA ARG A 166 19.02 -1.81 -2.99
C ARG A 166 19.84 -1.17 -1.88
N ASP A 167 20.77 -0.29 -2.21
CA ASP A 167 21.71 0.27 -1.22
C ASP A 167 20.99 1.24 -0.28
N LEU A 168 20.04 2.03 -0.79
CA LEU A 168 19.19 2.89 0.04
C LEU A 168 18.26 2.07 0.94
N LEU A 169 17.70 0.97 0.43
CA LEU A 169 16.89 0.05 1.23
C LEU A 169 17.69 -0.59 2.36
N ALA A 170 18.97 -0.93 2.14
CA ALA A 170 19.83 -1.46 3.20
C ALA A 170 19.98 -0.45 4.35
N ILE A 171 20.23 0.83 4.03
CA ILE A 171 20.30 1.91 5.01
C ILE A 171 18.95 2.08 5.76
N ILE A 172 17.84 2.08 5.02
CA ILE A 172 16.51 2.22 5.61
C ILE A 172 16.25 1.07 6.59
N ILE A 173 16.53 -0.17 6.21
CA ILE A 173 16.32 -1.35 7.05
C ILE A 173 17.18 -1.29 8.32
N GLU A 174 18.42 -0.85 8.22
CA GLU A 174 19.33 -0.70 9.36
C GLU A 174 18.85 0.35 10.37
N GLN A 175 18.27 1.46 9.88
CA GLN A 175 17.89 2.60 10.71
C GLN A 175 16.43 2.57 11.20
N SER A 176 15.56 1.78 10.58
CA SER A 176 14.14 1.75 10.91
C SER A 176 13.82 1.03 12.21
N ASN A 177 12.96 1.65 13.03
CA ASN A 177 12.36 1.01 14.20
C ASN A 177 10.97 0.41 13.89
N VAL A 178 10.44 0.65 12.71
CA VAL A 178 9.18 0.08 12.21
C VAL A 178 9.46 -0.89 11.06
N PRO A 179 8.56 -1.83 10.75
CA PRO A 179 8.73 -2.73 9.63
C PRO A 179 8.93 -1.99 8.31
N VAL A 180 9.89 -2.45 7.51
CA VAL A 180 10.15 -1.94 6.16
C VAL A 180 9.49 -2.86 5.15
N LEU A 181 8.60 -2.30 4.33
CA LEU A 181 7.89 -3.00 3.27
C LEU A 181 8.48 -2.57 1.93
N SER A 182 9.18 -3.46 1.24
CA SER A 182 9.67 -3.15 -0.10
C SER A 182 8.62 -3.45 -1.15
N LEU A 183 8.29 -2.46 -1.97
CA LEU A 183 7.43 -2.65 -3.13
C LEU A 183 8.30 -3.07 -4.33
N ILE A 184 8.39 -4.38 -4.52
CA ILE A 184 8.95 -4.95 -5.74
C ILE A 184 7.82 -5.02 -6.75
N HIS A 185 7.80 -4.09 -7.71
CA HIS A 185 6.80 -4.08 -8.77
C HIS A 185 7.12 -5.11 -9.86
N ILE A 186 6.87 -6.36 -9.53
CA ILE A 186 6.79 -7.44 -10.51
C ILE A 186 5.36 -7.53 -11.09
N SER A 187 4.42 -6.81 -10.51
CA SER A 187 3.00 -7.13 -10.64
C SER A 187 2.19 -6.29 -11.61
N GLU A 188 2.80 -5.41 -12.39
CA GLU A 188 2.09 -4.73 -13.48
C GLU A 188 2.76 -4.97 -14.84
N PRO A 189 2.53 -6.13 -15.47
CA PRO A 189 3.22 -6.47 -16.72
C PRO A 189 2.75 -5.68 -17.95
N THR A 190 1.73 -4.86 -17.87
CA THR A 190 1.20 -4.22 -19.05
C THR A 190 0.58 -2.85 -18.82
N ARG A 191 1.40 -1.82 -18.62
CA ARG A 191 1.10 -0.58 -19.33
C ARG A 191 1.94 -0.60 -20.61
N PRO A 192 1.33 -0.52 -21.82
CA PRO A 192 2.10 -0.28 -23.01
C PRO A 192 2.86 1.03 -22.79
N ILE A 193 4.19 0.96 -22.77
CA ILE A 193 5.01 2.14 -22.89
C ILE A 193 4.76 2.56 -24.35
N SER A 194 3.91 3.55 -24.57
CA SER A 194 3.87 4.22 -25.86
C SER A 194 5.18 4.99 -25.96
N ILE A 195 6.16 4.36 -26.57
CA ILE A 195 7.35 5.04 -27.04
C ILE A 195 6.90 5.82 -28.26
N SER A 196 6.69 7.12 -28.09
CA SER A 196 6.64 8.08 -29.19
C SER A 196 8.00 8.66 -29.38
#